data_73e43c166cccb20397a43e9c3e6715da
#
_entry.id   73e43c166cccb20397a43e9c3e6715da
#
_cell.length_a   1.000
_cell.length_b   1.000
_cell.length_c   1.000
_cell.angle_alpha   90.00
_cell.angle_beta   90.00
_cell.angle_gamma   90.00
#
_symmetry.space_group_name_H-M   'P 1'
#
loop_
_entity.id
_entity.type
_entity.pdbx_description
1 polymer ?
#
loop_
_entity_poly.entity_id
_entity_poly.type
_entity_poly.pdbx_seq_one_letter_code
_entity_poly.pdbx_strand_id
1 'polypeptide(L)'
;APQFLTSIAVTPFGGLVNSLSVSNGKLAAAIEANPKTDNGKAVIFRTTDYTVVKQVTVGALPDMITYSPDGEYIITANEGEPNADYSIDPVGTISIISVERDYAVITLDFSAFASQEEALKARGLRKFGPNATFAQDMEPEYVTVSSDSKTAWVTLQENNAIAKIKKKKKRISDLFPL
;
A
#
# COMPACT_ATOMS: atom_id res chain seq x y z
N ALA A 1 -7.92 29.94 10.55
CA ALA A 1 -7.66 28.83 11.44
C ALA A 1 -8.43 27.60 10.95
N PRO A 2 -7.91 26.36 11.09
CA PRO A 2 -8.66 25.15 10.76
C PRO A 2 -9.98 25.11 11.56
N GLN A 3 -11.03 24.65 10.90
CA GLN A 3 -12.34 24.50 11.53
C GLN A 3 -12.72 23.02 11.46
N PHE A 4 -13.18 22.45 12.59
CA PHE A 4 -13.76 21.12 12.63
C PHE A 4 -15.09 21.12 11.85
N LEU A 5 -15.25 20.22 10.91
CA LEU A 5 -16.45 20.04 10.11
C LEU A 5 -17.29 18.85 10.58
N THR A 6 -16.66 17.67 10.61
CA THR A 6 -17.34 16.43 10.97
C THR A 6 -16.34 15.33 11.29
N SER A 7 -16.84 14.21 11.80
CA SER A 7 -16.11 12.94 11.94
C SER A 7 -16.79 11.85 11.11
N ILE A 8 -16.00 10.99 10.50
CA ILE A 8 -16.48 9.82 9.80
C ILE A 8 -16.12 8.58 10.62
N ALA A 9 -17.12 7.82 11.05
CA ALA A 9 -16.89 6.55 11.75
C ALA A 9 -16.30 5.53 10.79
N VAL A 10 -15.16 4.92 11.15
CA VAL A 10 -14.46 3.94 10.31
C VAL A 10 -14.65 2.51 10.75
N THR A 11 -15.20 2.28 11.95
CA THR A 11 -15.50 0.93 12.49
C THR A 11 -16.31 0.01 11.56
N PRO A 12 -17.20 0.50 10.67
CA PRO A 12 -17.87 -0.36 9.69
C PRO A 12 -16.93 -0.91 8.62
N PHE A 13 -15.73 -0.34 8.47
CA PHE A 13 -14.80 -0.69 7.40
C PHE A 13 -13.61 -1.53 7.88
N GLY A 14 -13.19 -1.38 9.13
CA GLY A 14 -12.05 -2.09 9.72
C GLY A 14 -11.61 -1.54 11.05
N GLY A 15 -10.30 -1.56 11.29
CA GLY A 15 -9.62 -1.07 12.49
C GLY A 15 -9.30 0.43 12.42
N LEU A 16 -8.02 0.77 12.31
CA LEU A 16 -7.53 2.16 12.29
C LEU A 16 -7.41 2.69 10.85
N VAL A 17 -7.41 4.01 10.73
CA VAL A 17 -7.07 4.72 9.50
C VAL A 17 -5.61 5.13 9.58
N ASN A 18 -4.78 4.60 8.69
CA ASN A 18 -3.35 4.86 8.68
C ASN A 18 -2.98 6.03 7.76
N SER A 19 -3.71 6.20 6.65
CA SER A 19 -3.39 7.25 5.67
C SER A 19 -4.61 7.73 4.91
N LEU A 20 -4.51 8.97 4.41
CA LEU A 20 -5.55 9.65 3.64
C LEU A 20 -4.95 10.32 2.41
N SER A 21 -5.70 10.34 1.31
CA SER A 21 -5.35 11.09 0.11
C SER A 21 -6.60 11.69 -0.55
N VAL A 22 -6.48 12.90 -1.10
CA VAL A 22 -7.59 13.61 -1.72
C VAL A 22 -7.28 13.93 -3.17
N SER A 23 -8.22 13.67 -4.07
CA SER A 23 -8.15 14.06 -5.48
C SER A 23 -9.55 14.15 -6.09
N ASN A 24 -9.77 15.16 -6.93
CA ASN A 24 -10.99 15.29 -7.76
C ASN A 24 -12.29 15.10 -6.96
N GLY A 25 -12.41 15.76 -5.79
CA GLY A 25 -13.61 15.70 -4.95
C GLY A 25 -13.83 14.35 -4.24
N LYS A 26 -12.79 13.53 -4.16
CA LYS A 26 -12.81 12.24 -3.45
C LYS A 26 -11.71 12.20 -2.41
N LEU A 27 -12.02 11.59 -1.27
CA LEU A 27 -11.12 11.26 -0.18
C LEU A 27 -10.93 9.73 -0.18
N ALA A 28 -9.72 9.26 -0.35
CA ALA A 28 -9.38 7.85 -0.17
C ALA A 28 -8.73 7.64 1.19
N ALA A 29 -9.13 6.61 1.91
CA ALA A 29 -8.62 6.21 3.22
C ALA A 29 -8.07 4.79 3.18
N ALA A 30 -6.85 4.60 3.68
CA ALA A 30 -6.27 3.29 3.98
C ALA A 30 -6.75 2.87 5.37
N ILE A 31 -7.47 1.77 5.45
CA ILE A 31 -8.06 1.26 6.69
C ILE A 31 -7.58 -0.17 6.90
N GLU A 32 -6.83 -0.40 7.99
CA GLU A 32 -6.39 -1.73 8.37
C GLU A 32 -7.56 -2.62 8.81
N ALA A 33 -7.39 -3.92 8.75
CA ALA A 33 -8.32 -4.86 9.35
C ALA A 33 -8.13 -4.96 10.88
N ASN A 34 -9.02 -5.64 11.53
CA ASN A 34 -8.85 -6.08 12.90
C ASN A 34 -9.15 -7.59 12.98
N PRO A 35 -8.11 -8.43 13.09
CA PRO A 35 -6.68 -8.12 13.32
C PRO A 35 -5.99 -7.51 12.09
N LYS A 36 -4.91 -6.74 12.31
CA LYS A 36 -4.16 -6.03 11.27
C LYS A 36 -3.47 -6.95 10.25
N THR A 37 -3.29 -8.22 10.60
CA THR A 37 -2.73 -9.25 9.73
C THR A 37 -3.69 -9.73 8.64
N ASP A 38 -4.97 -9.37 8.74
CA ASP A 38 -5.95 -9.62 7.68
C ASP A 38 -5.90 -8.50 6.62
N ASN A 39 -6.45 -8.78 5.45
CA ASN A 39 -6.51 -7.80 4.38
C ASN A 39 -7.34 -6.57 4.79
N GLY A 40 -6.74 -5.40 4.62
CA GLY A 40 -7.39 -4.11 4.86
C GLY A 40 -8.22 -3.62 3.68
N LYS A 41 -8.62 -2.37 3.74
CA LYS A 41 -9.47 -1.73 2.72
C LYS A 41 -8.95 -0.36 2.31
N ALA A 42 -9.16 -0.03 1.05
CA ALA A 42 -9.21 1.34 0.58
C ALA A 42 -10.69 1.76 0.49
N VAL A 43 -11.07 2.79 1.24
CA VAL A 43 -12.44 3.32 1.25
C VAL A 43 -12.44 4.71 0.65
N ILE A 44 -13.27 4.93 -0.34
CA ILE A 44 -13.36 6.17 -1.08
C ILE A 44 -14.66 6.89 -0.70
N PHE A 45 -14.54 8.12 -0.23
CA PHE A 45 -15.65 8.98 0.14
C PHE A 45 -15.75 10.17 -0.82
N ARG A 46 -16.95 10.69 -1.01
CA ARG A 46 -17.17 11.98 -1.66
C ARG A 46 -16.86 13.10 -0.65
N THR A 47 -16.12 14.13 -1.07
CA THR A 47 -15.74 15.22 -0.14
C THR A 47 -16.85 16.21 0.16
N THR A 48 -17.95 16.23 -0.62
CA THR A 48 -19.06 17.17 -0.44
C THR A 48 -20.05 16.76 0.64
N ASP A 49 -20.25 15.45 0.84
CA ASP A 49 -21.26 14.90 1.75
C ASP A 49 -20.74 13.70 2.58
N TYR A 50 -19.49 13.33 2.38
CA TYR A 50 -18.80 12.21 3.05
C TYR A 50 -19.44 10.85 2.85
N THR A 51 -20.30 10.70 1.83
CA THR A 51 -20.88 9.39 1.47
C THR A 51 -19.82 8.49 0.85
N VAL A 52 -19.94 7.18 1.11
CA VAL A 52 -19.05 6.18 0.52
C VAL A 52 -19.35 6.06 -0.97
N VAL A 53 -18.31 6.26 -1.78
CA VAL A 53 -18.35 6.04 -3.23
C VAL A 53 -18.04 4.58 -3.54
N LYS A 54 -17.00 4.04 -2.91
CA LYS A 54 -16.53 2.66 -3.11
C LYS A 54 -15.70 2.21 -1.91
N GLN A 55 -15.70 0.90 -1.66
CA GLN A 55 -14.72 0.22 -0.84
C GLN A 55 -14.15 -0.96 -1.60
N VAL A 56 -12.87 -1.18 -1.49
CA VAL A 56 -12.17 -2.32 -2.12
C VAL A 56 -11.19 -2.93 -1.13
N THR A 57 -11.01 -4.25 -1.21
CA THR A 57 -10.01 -4.97 -0.42
C THR A 57 -8.62 -4.73 -1.01
N VAL A 58 -7.65 -4.47 -0.14
CA VAL A 58 -6.23 -4.34 -0.45
C VAL A 58 -5.43 -5.36 0.39
N GLY A 59 -4.10 -5.29 0.42
CA GLY A 59 -3.30 -6.19 1.27
C GLY A 59 -3.45 -5.93 2.77
N ALA A 60 -2.75 -6.73 3.58
CA ALA A 60 -2.71 -6.59 5.03
C ALA A 60 -1.99 -5.30 5.44
N LEU A 61 -2.49 -4.64 6.47
CA LEU A 61 -1.95 -3.39 7.00
C LEU A 61 -1.64 -2.37 5.90
N PRO A 62 -2.67 -1.78 5.23
CA PRO A 62 -2.42 -0.69 4.29
C PRO A 62 -1.98 0.55 5.07
N ASP A 63 -0.67 0.81 5.05
CA ASP A 63 -0.05 1.87 5.85
C ASP A 63 -0.15 3.23 5.15
N MET A 64 -0.02 3.25 3.83
CA MET A 64 -0.10 4.48 3.06
C MET A 64 -1.02 4.34 1.83
N ILE A 65 -1.73 5.42 1.51
CA ILE A 65 -2.57 5.54 0.31
C ILE A 65 -2.32 6.88 -0.38
N THR A 66 -2.22 6.86 -1.71
CA THR A 66 -2.08 8.10 -2.49
C THR A 66 -2.77 8.00 -3.85
N TYR A 67 -3.31 9.11 -4.32
CA TYR A 67 -3.70 9.26 -5.72
C TYR A 67 -2.47 9.51 -6.59
N SER A 68 -2.48 8.97 -7.80
CA SER A 68 -1.55 9.46 -8.84
C SER A 68 -1.91 10.90 -9.23
N PRO A 69 -0.94 11.73 -9.66
CA PRO A 69 -1.19 13.14 -10.01
C PRO A 69 -2.28 13.34 -11.07
N ASP A 70 -2.47 12.38 -12.00
CA ASP A 70 -3.55 12.39 -13.00
C ASP A 70 -4.92 12.00 -12.41
N GLY A 71 -4.97 11.51 -11.17
CA GLY A 71 -6.19 11.04 -10.52
C GLY A 71 -6.77 9.73 -11.04
N GLU A 72 -6.09 9.07 -11.99
CA GLU A 72 -6.57 7.82 -12.63
C GLU A 72 -6.40 6.59 -11.74
N TYR A 73 -5.44 6.64 -10.82
CA TYR A 73 -5.12 5.51 -9.94
C TYR A 73 -4.99 5.94 -8.49
N ILE A 74 -5.32 5.01 -7.60
CA ILE A 74 -4.95 5.05 -6.19
C ILE A 74 -3.95 3.92 -5.96
N ILE A 75 -2.90 4.18 -5.18
CA ILE A 75 -1.87 3.20 -4.85
C ILE A 75 -1.82 3.09 -3.33
N THR A 76 -1.80 1.85 -2.81
CA THR A 76 -1.55 1.57 -1.40
C THR A 76 -0.25 0.81 -1.24
N ALA A 77 0.52 1.16 -0.20
CA ALA A 77 1.54 0.31 0.36
C ALA A 77 0.87 -0.50 1.48
N ASN A 78 0.91 -1.81 1.38
CA ASN A 78 0.32 -2.72 2.35
C ASN A 78 1.49 -3.45 3.02
N GLU A 79 1.82 -3.02 4.22
CA GLU A 79 3.05 -3.40 4.92
C GLU A 79 3.13 -4.92 5.13
N GLY A 80 2.02 -5.53 5.55
CA GLY A 80 2.01 -6.97 5.81
C GLY A 80 2.78 -7.35 7.07
N GLU A 81 2.94 -6.41 8.03
CA GLU A 81 3.66 -6.66 9.28
C GLU A 81 3.11 -7.89 10.01
N PRO A 82 3.99 -8.80 10.49
CA PRO A 82 3.56 -9.99 11.21
C PRO A 82 2.92 -9.66 12.56
N ASN A 83 2.25 -10.65 13.15
CA ASN A 83 1.85 -10.58 14.54
C ASN A 83 3.08 -10.72 15.47
N ALA A 84 2.89 -10.41 16.76
CA ALA A 84 4.00 -10.29 17.72
C ALA A 84 4.85 -11.57 17.90
N ASP A 85 4.31 -12.74 17.63
CA ASP A 85 5.00 -14.03 17.76
C ASP A 85 5.39 -14.65 16.40
N TYR A 86 5.19 -13.92 15.30
CA TYR A 86 5.44 -14.36 13.92
C TYR A 86 4.70 -15.65 13.52
N SER A 87 3.61 -15.99 14.21
CA SER A 87 2.78 -17.14 13.82
C SER A 87 1.89 -16.85 12.62
N ILE A 88 1.59 -15.57 12.38
CA ILE A 88 0.89 -15.05 11.20
C ILE A 88 1.76 -13.95 10.61
N ASP A 89 2.22 -14.18 9.38
CA ASP A 89 3.14 -13.30 8.66
C ASP A 89 2.60 -13.10 7.24
N PRO A 90 1.79 -12.05 7.02
CA PRO A 90 1.22 -11.75 5.71
C PRO A 90 2.29 -11.33 4.71
N VAL A 91 1.99 -11.46 3.43
CA VAL A 91 2.87 -10.96 2.37
C VAL A 91 2.73 -9.46 2.24
N GLY A 92 3.85 -8.73 2.30
CA GLY A 92 3.87 -7.31 1.95
C GLY A 92 3.55 -7.08 0.47
N THR A 93 2.64 -6.16 0.20
CA THR A 93 2.10 -5.98 -1.14
C THR A 93 1.88 -4.50 -1.49
N ILE A 94 1.70 -4.23 -2.79
CA ILE A 94 1.32 -2.92 -3.29
C ILE A 94 0.04 -3.10 -4.09
N SER A 95 -1.03 -2.36 -3.77
CA SER A 95 -2.25 -2.40 -4.56
C SER A 95 -2.32 -1.19 -5.49
N ILE A 96 -2.67 -1.44 -6.76
CA ILE A 96 -2.96 -0.42 -7.78
C ILE A 96 -4.44 -0.48 -8.08
N ILE A 97 -5.18 0.56 -7.76
CA ILE A 97 -6.63 0.66 -7.87
C ILE A 97 -6.96 1.62 -9.01
N SER A 98 -7.63 1.16 -10.05
CA SER A 98 -7.99 1.97 -11.23
C SER A 98 -9.32 2.68 -11.01
N VAL A 99 -9.30 4.02 -10.89
CA VAL A 99 -10.50 4.83 -10.64
C VAL A 99 -11.51 4.72 -11.79
N GLU A 100 -11.03 4.73 -13.03
CA GLU A 100 -11.89 4.65 -14.22
C GLU A 100 -12.49 3.26 -14.48
N ARG A 101 -11.89 2.20 -13.89
CA ARG A 101 -12.34 0.82 -14.04
C ARG A 101 -13.12 0.34 -12.82
N ASP A 102 -14.04 1.16 -12.34
CA ASP A 102 -14.86 0.89 -11.16
C ASP A 102 -14.01 0.45 -9.95
N TYR A 103 -12.85 1.07 -9.77
CA TYR A 103 -11.89 0.77 -8.68
C TYR A 103 -11.36 -0.67 -8.70
N ALA A 104 -11.19 -1.25 -9.88
CA ALA A 104 -10.57 -2.56 -10.02
C ALA A 104 -9.16 -2.54 -9.43
N VAL A 105 -8.86 -3.55 -8.59
CA VAL A 105 -7.60 -3.68 -7.85
C VAL A 105 -6.69 -4.68 -8.53
N ILE A 106 -5.40 -4.34 -8.60
CA ILE A 106 -4.31 -5.27 -8.92
C ILE A 106 -3.32 -5.21 -7.78
N THR A 107 -3.01 -6.38 -7.23
CA THR A 107 -2.03 -6.54 -6.16
C THR A 107 -0.71 -7.03 -6.74
N LEU A 108 0.38 -6.40 -6.32
CA LEU A 108 1.76 -6.75 -6.66
C LEU A 108 2.46 -7.22 -5.40
N ASP A 109 3.23 -8.28 -5.49
CA ASP A 109 4.11 -8.78 -4.45
C ASP A 109 5.57 -8.81 -4.92
N PHE A 110 6.46 -9.24 -4.03
CA PHE A 110 7.91 -9.26 -4.27
C PHE A 110 8.45 -10.64 -4.63
N SER A 111 7.60 -11.65 -4.83
CA SER A 111 8.02 -13.03 -5.10
C SER A 111 8.91 -13.18 -6.33
N ALA A 112 8.71 -12.32 -7.33
CA ALA A 112 9.54 -12.29 -8.55
C ALA A 112 11.03 -11.96 -8.29
N PHE A 113 11.36 -11.41 -7.12
CA PHE A 113 12.73 -11.07 -6.73
C PHE A 113 13.38 -12.12 -5.82
N ALA A 114 12.65 -13.14 -5.37
CA ALA A 114 13.17 -14.16 -4.47
C ALA A 114 14.44 -14.85 -4.98
N SER A 115 14.54 -15.08 -6.29
CA SER A 115 15.76 -15.66 -6.89
C SER A 115 16.98 -14.72 -6.88
N GLN A 116 16.78 -13.45 -6.58
CA GLN A 116 17.83 -12.42 -6.50
C GLN A 116 18.20 -12.09 -5.04
N GLU A 117 17.63 -12.77 -4.04
CA GLU A 117 17.78 -12.46 -2.61
C GLU A 117 19.24 -12.23 -2.22
N GLU A 118 20.13 -13.18 -2.51
CA GLU A 118 21.54 -13.08 -2.12
C GLU A 118 22.26 -11.89 -2.80
N ALA A 119 21.95 -11.63 -4.07
CA ALA A 119 22.52 -10.49 -4.78
C ALA A 119 22.00 -9.14 -4.24
N LEU A 120 20.75 -9.09 -3.82
CA LEU A 120 20.15 -7.90 -3.21
C LEU A 120 20.71 -7.68 -1.80
N LYS A 121 20.87 -8.73 -1.00
CA LYS A 121 21.53 -8.66 0.32
C LYS A 121 22.97 -8.17 0.23
N ALA A 122 23.73 -8.66 -0.76
CA ALA A 122 25.10 -8.21 -1.00
C ALA A 122 25.18 -6.70 -1.34
N ARG A 123 24.08 -6.09 -1.73
CA ARG A 123 23.93 -4.67 -2.04
C ARG A 123 23.31 -3.84 -0.91
N GLY A 124 22.99 -4.46 0.24
CA GLY A 124 22.46 -3.76 1.41
C GLY A 124 21.01 -4.04 1.75
N LEU A 125 20.28 -4.85 0.97
CA LEU A 125 18.93 -5.26 1.36
C LEU A 125 18.98 -6.02 2.69
N ARG A 126 18.06 -5.71 3.57
CA ARG A 126 17.88 -6.44 4.85
C ARG A 126 16.72 -7.42 4.71
N LYS A 127 16.90 -8.60 5.29
CA LYS A 127 15.87 -9.61 5.50
C LYS A 127 16.04 -10.15 6.90
N PHE A 128 15.01 -10.08 7.74
CA PHE A 128 15.14 -10.31 9.18
C PHE A 128 14.04 -11.20 9.76
N GLY A 129 12.89 -11.37 9.09
CA GLY A 129 11.78 -12.18 9.57
C GLY A 129 12.19 -13.65 9.75
N PRO A 130 11.97 -14.25 10.95
CA PRO A 130 12.32 -15.63 11.21
C PRO A 130 11.47 -16.56 10.33
N ASN A 131 12.13 -17.32 9.45
CA ASN A 131 11.53 -18.24 8.49
C ASN A 131 10.62 -17.59 7.43
N ALA A 132 10.58 -16.26 7.34
CA ALA A 132 9.81 -15.56 6.32
C ALA A 132 10.32 -15.88 4.91
N THR A 133 9.42 -16.03 3.96
CA THR A 133 9.77 -16.00 2.54
C THR A 133 10.26 -14.60 2.16
N PHE A 134 10.89 -14.46 0.98
CA PHE A 134 11.33 -13.14 0.52
C PHE A 134 10.16 -12.15 0.43
N ALA A 135 9.00 -12.59 -0.04
CA ALA A 135 7.84 -11.71 -0.20
C ALA A 135 7.17 -11.33 1.13
N GLN A 136 7.19 -12.21 2.14
CA GLN A 136 6.69 -11.90 3.48
C GLN A 136 7.55 -10.87 4.20
N ASP A 137 8.87 -10.96 4.04
CA ASP A 137 9.81 -10.05 4.70
C ASP A 137 9.89 -8.66 4.05
N MET A 138 9.29 -8.46 2.88
CA MET A 138 9.26 -7.15 2.25
C MET A 138 8.07 -6.33 2.76
N GLU A 139 8.36 -5.25 3.47
CA GLU A 139 7.39 -4.40 4.16
C GLU A 139 7.27 -3.01 3.47
N PRO A 140 6.35 -2.85 2.50
CA PRO A 140 6.13 -1.57 1.84
C PRO A 140 5.37 -0.60 2.73
N GLU A 141 5.91 0.62 2.92
CA GLU A 141 5.32 1.63 3.81
C GLU A 141 4.85 2.90 3.08
N TYR A 142 5.73 3.57 2.38
CA TYR A 142 5.41 4.88 1.82
C TYR A 142 5.49 4.92 0.31
N VAL A 143 4.55 5.61 -0.34
CA VAL A 143 4.44 5.71 -1.81
C VAL A 143 4.60 7.15 -2.27
N THR A 144 5.44 7.36 -3.28
CA THR A 144 5.42 8.58 -4.08
C THR A 144 5.26 8.27 -5.56
N VAL A 145 4.62 9.17 -6.31
CA VAL A 145 4.34 9.00 -7.74
C VAL A 145 4.96 10.16 -8.52
N SER A 146 5.59 9.83 -9.65
CA SER A 146 6.15 10.85 -10.55
C SER A 146 5.05 11.80 -11.05
N SER A 147 5.44 13.05 -11.32
CA SER A 147 4.52 14.09 -11.80
C SER A 147 3.82 13.72 -13.12
N ASP A 148 4.44 12.89 -13.95
CA ASP A 148 3.86 12.35 -15.17
C ASP A 148 3.00 11.10 -14.95
N SER A 149 2.79 10.72 -13.69
CA SER A 149 1.98 9.58 -13.25
C SER A 149 2.39 8.22 -13.82
N LYS A 150 3.62 8.06 -14.35
CA LYS A 150 4.04 6.80 -14.99
C LYS A 150 4.77 5.84 -14.08
N THR A 151 5.42 6.38 -13.05
CA THR A 151 6.27 5.62 -12.14
C THR A 151 5.88 5.92 -10.70
N ALA A 152 5.83 4.89 -9.86
CA ALA A 152 5.76 5.05 -8.42
C ALA A 152 7.01 4.44 -7.77
N TRP A 153 7.41 4.99 -6.64
CA TRP A 153 8.43 4.44 -5.76
C TRP A 153 7.81 4.19 -4.40
N VAL A 154 8.20 3.07 -3.81
CA VAL A 154 7.70 2.64 -2.50
C VAL A 154 8.90 2.34 -1.62
N THR A 155 8.93 2.92 -0.43
CA THR A 155 9.96 2.58 0.57
C THR A 155 9.65 1.22 1.18
N LEU A 156 10.70 0.46 1.41
CA LEU A 156 10.76 -0.75 2.20
C LEU A 156 11.75 -0.42 3.34
N GLN A 157 11.24 0.27 4.36
CA GLN A 157 12.07 0.94 5.35
C GLN A 157 12.91 -0.08 6.14
N GLU A 158 12.29 -1.11 6.67
CA GLU A 158 12.93 -2.19 7.41
C GLU A 158 13.93 -2.94 6.52
N ASN A 159 13.60 -3.10 5.25
CA ASN A 159 14.46 -3.82 4.30
C ASN A 159 15.57 -2.95 3.69
N ASN A 160 15.67 -1.67 4.08
CA ASN A 160 16.68 -0.74 3.55
C ASN A 160 16.67 -0.69 2.01
N ALA A 161 15.49 -0.53 1.42
CA ALA A 161 15.34 -0.56 -0.03
C ALA A 161 14.20 0.34 -0.54
N ILE A 162 14.22 0.61 -1.83
CA ILE A 162 13.14 1.28 -2.56
C ILE A 162 12.68 0.39 -3.72
N ALA A 163 11.39 0.14 -3.80
CA ALA A 163 10.77 -0.53 -4.94
C ALA A 163 10.32 0.48 -6.00
N LYS A 164 10.57 0.17 -7.28
CA LYS A 164 10.10 0.95 -8.41
C LYS A 164 8.99 0.23 -9.15
N ILE A 165 7.89 0.93 -9.36
CA ILE A 165 6.71 0.40 -10.03
C ILE A 165 6.50 1.12 -11.36
N LYS A 166 6.33 0.35 -12.42
CA LYS A 166 5.87 0.89 -13.72
C LYS A 166 4.36 0.71 -13.83
N LYS A 167 3.61 1.81 -13.61
CA LYS A 167 2.14 1.83 -13.55
C LYS A 167 1.48 1.14 -14.75
N LYS A 168 1.88 1.47 -16.00
CA LYS A 168 1.32 0.84 -17.20
C LYS A 168 1.59 -0.67 -17.31
N LYS A 169 2.73 -1.12 -16.79
CA LYS A 169 3.11 -2.54 -16.83
C LYS A 169 2.57 -3.33 -15.63
N LYS A 170 2.01 -2.63 -14.64
CA LYS A 170 1.43 -3.18 -13.42
C LYS A 170 2.37 -4.22 -12.79
N ARG A 171 3.63 -3.82 -12.57
CA ARG A 171 4.67 -4.66 -11.97
C ARG A 171 5.69 -3.83 -11.23
N ILE A 172 6.26 -4.43 -10.21
CA ILE A 172 7.52 -3.97 -9.61
C ILE A 172 8.61 -4.24 -10.64
N SER A 173 9.31 -3.20 -11.07
CA SER A 173 10.33 -3.32 -12.13
C SER A 173 11.72 -3.50 -11.57
N ASP A 174 11.99 -2.94 -10.40
CA ASP A 174 13.32 -2.92 -9.79
C ASP A 174 13.21 -2.80 -8.27
N LEU A 175 14.20 -3.36 -7.55
CA LEU A 175 14.48 -3.11 -6.14
C LEU A 175 15.87 -2.47 -6.02
N PHE A 176 15.94 -1.39 -5.27
CA PHE A 176 17.15 -0.61 -5.02
C PHE A 176 17.48 -0.67 -3.53
N PRO A 177 18.37 -1.56 -3.07
CA PRO A 177 18.96 -1.47 -1.74
C PRO A 177 19.71 -0.14 -1.60
N LEU A 178 19.71 0.43 -0.37
CA LEU A 178 20.33 1.74 -0.04
C LEU A 178 21.66 1.56 0.67
#